data_fa66e7475cf2ce2ad4d60f30f32e5cd9
#
_entry.id   fa66e7475cf2ce2ad4d60f30f32e5cd9
#
_cell.length_a   1.000
_cell.length_b   1.000
_cell.length_c   1.000
_cell.angle_alpha   90.00
_cell.angle_beta   90.00
_cell.angle_gamma   90.00
#
_symmetry.space_group_name_H-M   'P 1'
#
loop_
_entity.id
_entity.type
_entity.pdbx_description
1 polymer ?
#
loop_
_entity_poly.entity_id
_entity_poly.type
_entity_poly.pdbx_seq_one_letter_code
_entity_poly.pdbx_strand_id
1 'polypeptide(L)'
;MAASPAHRASTGERLNTAETTGKIQQAVAARGIRMTRQRRVILQVMDDAEQHLDVDQILERAQKIDSGVHLVTVYRTIDLLKKQGLIDELDLLHLRGDRHYYETHGPRDHIHVACLRCGKVREFESRLYEQLKEQIARDFAMKVTVSRTEVGGICNDCLAAEKKPATQ
;
A
#
# COMPACT_ATOMS: atom_id res chain seq x y z
N MET A 1 30.42 -10.75 30.10
CA MET A 1 29.52 -11.66 29.35
C MET A 1 28.08 -11.23 29.68
N ALA A 2 27.46 -10.41 28.83
CA ALA A 2 26.09 -9.97 29.03
C ALA A 2 25.30 -10.42 27.78
N ALA A 3 24.34 -11.32 27.99
CA ALA A 3 23.48 -11.87 26.96
C ALA A 3 22.47 -10.81 26.51
N SER A 4 22.40 -10.56 25.20
CA SER A 4 21.36 -9.78 24.56
C SER A 4 20.01 -10.46 24.67
N PRO A 5 18.93 -9.76 25.01
CA PRO A 5 17.60 -10.34 24.98
C PRO A 5 17.12 -10.46 23.54
N ALA A 6 16.79 -11.68 23.14
CA ALA A 6 16.12 -11.98 21.89
C ALA A 6 14.79 -11.24 21.82
N HIS A 7 14.64 -10.34 20.85
CA HIS A 7 13.39 -9.69 20.51
C HIS A 7 12.45 -10.76 19.95
N ARG A 8 11.49 -11.19 20.77
CA ARG A 8 10.35 -11.98 20.29
C ARG A 8 9.56 -11.11 19.30
N ALA A 9 9.56 -11.52 18.05
CA ALA A 9 8.61 -11.06 17.08
C ALA A 9 7.21 -11.41 17.61
N SER A 10 6.46 -10.41 18.04
CA SER A 10 5.03 -10.59 18.31
C SER A 10 4.41 -10.95 16.97
N THR A 11 3.81 -12.12 16.93
CA THR A 11 2.97 -12.63 15.85
C THR A 11 1.89 -11.58 15.63
N GLY A 12 2.03 -10.80 14.53
CA GLY A 12 1.06 -9.79 14.16
C GLY A 12 -0.30 -10.47 14.01
N GLU A 13 -1.21 -10.06 14.84
CA GLU A 13 -2.63 -10.34 14.69
C GLU A 13 -3.00 -9.95 13.26
N ARG A 14 -3.41 -10.94 12.47
CA ARG A 14 -3.95 -10.71 11.13
C ARG A 14 -5.16 -9.83 11.31
N LEU A 15 -5.02 -8.55 10.98
CA LEU A 15 -6.15 -7.65 10.85
C LEU A 15 -7.15 -8.30 9.90
N ASN A 16 -8.34 -8.45 10.37
CA ASN A 16 -9.46 -9.16 9.78
C ASN A 16 -9.74 -8.59 8.37
N THR A 17 -9.27 -9.26 7.32
CA THR A 17 -9.44 -8.89 5.91
C THR A 17 -10.92 -8.79 5.49
N ALA A 18 -11.83 -9.35 6.31
CA ALA A 18 -13.27 -9.31 6.05
C ALA A 18 -13.91 -7.91 6.23
N GLU A 19 -13.30 -7.01 7.02
CA GLU A 19 -13.85 -5.65 7.23
C GLU A 19 -13.41 -4.62 6.18
N THR A 20 -12.41 -4.95 5.35
CA THR A 20 -11.88 -4.02 4.34
C THR A 20 -12.60 -4.16 3.00
N THR A 21 -13.25 -5.31 2.75
CA THR A 21 -13.92 -5.61 1.50
C THR A 21 -15.06 -4.62 1.24
N GLY A 22 -14.96 -3.87 0.15
CA GLY A 22 -16.00 -2.95 -0.28
C GLY A 22 -15.96 -1.54 0.35
N LYS A 23 -14.95 -1.19 1.15
CA LYS A 23 -14.86 0.15 1.76
C LYS A 23 -14.75 1.27 0.74
N ILE A 24 -13.93 1.09 -0.30
CA ILE A 24 -13.82 2.09 -1.37
C ILE A 24 -15.15 2.20 -2.12
N GLN A 25 -15.78 1.07 -2.43
CA GLN A 25 -17.08 1.06 -3.12
C GLN A 25 -18.15 1.79 -2.31
N GLN A 26 -18.21 1.54 -1.00
CA GLN A 26 -19.13 2.24 -0.08
C GLN A 26 -18.82 3.74 -0.03
N ALA A 27 -17.56 4.11 0.09
CA ALA A 27 -17.13 5.51 0.14
C ALA A 27 -17.44 6.27 -1.16
N VAL A 28 -17.29 5.63 -2.32
CA VAL A 28 -17.66 6.16 -3.65
C VAL A 28 -19.18 6.35 -3.75
N ALA A 29 -19.96 5.37 -3.31
CA ALA A 29 -21.41 5.42 -3.30
C ALA A 29 -21.93 6.54 -2.37
N ALA A 30 -21.36 6.68 -1.17
CA ALA A 30 -21.72 7.73 -0.20
C ALA A 30 -21.48 9.15 -0.74
N ARG A 31 -20.54 9.32 -1.69
CA ARG A 31 -20.28 10.60 -2.37
C ARG A 31 -21.18 10.84 -3.60
N GLY A 32 -22.17 9.98 -3.86
CA GLY A 32 -23.07 10.10 -5.01
C GLY A 32 -22.38 9.91 -6.37
N ILE A 33 -21.20 9.29 -6.39
CA ILE A 33 -20.44 9.08 -7.62
C ILE A 33 -21.08 7.95 -8.42
N ARG A 34 -21.35 8.21 -9.71
CA ARG A 34 -21.95 7.22 -10.61
C ARG A 34 -21.08 5.94 -10.69
N MET A 35 -21.68 4.81 -10.31
CA MET A 35 -21.07 3.49 -10.35
C MET A 35 -21.36 2.80 -11.68
N THR A 36 -20.36 2.76 -12.59
CA THR A 36 -20.43 1.94 -13.80
C THR A 36 -19.98 0.51 -13.51
N ARG A 37 -20.35 -0.45 -14.39
CA ARG A 37 -19.91 -1.86 -14.26
C ARG A 37 -18.38 -1.96 -14.17
N GLN A 38 -17.66 -1.36 -15.10
CA GLN A 38 -16.20 -1.39 -15.12
C GLN A 38 -15.57 -0.75 -13.87
N ARG A 39 -16.11 0.39 -13.42
CA ARG A 39 -15.64 1.03 -12.17
C ARG A 39 -15.83 0.11 -10.98
N ARG A 40 -16.98 -0.57 -10.87
CA ARG A 40 -17.22 -1.51 -9.78
C ARG A 40 -16.18 -2.63 -9.73
N VAL A 41 -15.81 -3.19 -10.89
CA VAL A 41 -14.77 -4.23 -10.99
C VAL A 41 -13.40 -3.69 -10.54
N ILE A 42 -13.03 -2.49 -10.99
CA ILE A 42 -11.76 -1.86 -10.60
C ILE A 42 -11.74 -1.63 -9.07
N LEU A 43 -12.81 -1.08 -8.50
CA LEU A 43 -12.90 -0.85 -7.05
C LEU A 43 -12.87 -2.17 -6.27
N GLN A 44 -13.52 -3.22 -6.77
CA GLN A 44 -13.46 -4.55 -6.17
C GLN A 44 -12.02 -5.07 -6.13
N VAL A 45 -11.29 -4.98 -7.23
CA VAL A 45 -9.87 -5.38 -7.29
C VAL A 45 -9.02 -4.63 -6.28
N MET A 46 -9.29 -3.32 -6.08
CA MET A 46 -8.57 -2.51 -5.11
C MET A 46 -8.98 -2.82 -3.66
N ASP A 47 -10.27 -3.07 -3.42
CA ASP A 47 -10.78 -3.46 -2.09
C ASP A 47 -10.26 -4.84 -1.64
N ASP A 48 -10.13 -5.78 -2.59
CA ASP A 48 -9.71 -7.17 -2.34
C ASP A 48 -8.16 -7.31 -2.30
N ALA A 49 -7.43 -6.23 -2.55
CA ALA A 49 -5.98 -6.28 -2.60
C ALA A 49 -5.35 -6.28 -1.20
N GLU A 50 -4.55 -7.32 -0.92
CA GLU A 50 -3.71 -7.38 0.28
C GLU A 50 -2.39 -6.61 0.13
N GLN A 51 -2.13 -6.05 -1.05
CA GLN A 51 -0.88 -5.37 -1.42
C GLN A 51 -1.21 -4.11 -2.21
N HIS A 52 -0.28 -3.16 -2.16
CA HIS A 52 -0.32 -1.99 -3.04
C HIS A 52 -0.25 -2.43 -4.49
N LEU A 53 -1.19 -1.96 -5.31
CA LEU A 53 -1.26 -2.32 -6.72
C LEU A 53 -0.82 -1.15 -7.59
N ASP A 54 -0.06 -1.44 -8.63
CA ASP A 54 0.17 -0.52 -9.73
C ASP A 54 -0.97 -0.60 -10.77
N VAL A 55 -0.97 0.32 -11.73
CA VAL A 55 -2.01 0.40 -12.78
C VAL A 55 -2.09 -0.89 -13.60
N ASP A 56 -0.95 -1.49 -13.93
CA ASP A 56 -0.89 -2.72 -14.75
C ASP A 56 -1.49 -3.89 -14.00
N GLN A 57 -1.18 -4.01 -12.70
CA GLN A 57 -1.73 -5.04 -11.82
C GLN A 57 -3.24 -4.87 -11.62
N ILE A 58 -3.72 -3.63 -11.46
CA ILE A 58 -5.16 -3.33 -11.38
C ILE A 58 -5.84 -3.74 -12.68
N LEU A 59 -5.28 -3.36 -13.83
CA LEU A 59 -5.82 -3.71 -15.14
C LEU A 59 -5.87 -5.22 -15.35
N GLU A 60 -4.77 -5.92 -15.09
CA GLU A 60 -4.67 -7.38 -15.27
C GLU A 60 -5.72 -8.11 -14.42
N ARG A 61 -5.84 -7.74 -13.14
CA ARG A 61 -6.82 -8.36 -12.23
C ARG A 61 -8.25 -8.03 -12.63
N ALA A 62 -8.52 -6.78 -13.02
CA ALA A 62 -9.84 -6.35 -13.46
C ALA A 62 -10.28 -7.06 -14.75
N GLN A 63 -9.37 -7.28 -15.70
CA GLN A 63 -9.65 -7.98 -16.95
C GLN A 63 -9.95 -9.48 -16.76
N LYS A 64 -9.46 -10.09 -15.69
CA LYS A 64 -9.84 -11.46 -15.30
C LYS A 64 -11.31 -11.55 -14.88
N ILE A 65 -11.90 -10.46 -14.37
CA ILE A 65 -13.30 -10.38 -13.96
C ILE A 65 -14.20 -9.88 -15.11
N ASP A 66 -13.75 -8.84 -15.82
CA ASP A 66 -14.45 -8.24 -16.96
C ASP A 66 -13.43 -7.80 -18.02
N SER A 67 -13.32 -8.57 -19.09
CA SER A 67 -12.39 -8.32 -20.21
C SER A 67 -12.65 -6.98 -20.93
N GLY A 68 -13.81 -6.35 -20.72
CA GLY A 68 -14.15 -5.03 -21.26
C GLY A 68 -13.50 -3.87 -20.48
N VAL A 69 -12.75 -4.13 -19.41
CA VAL A 69 -12.00 -3.07 -18.70
C VAL A 69 -10.77 -2.69 -19.51
N HIS A 70 -10.66 -1.38 -19.83
CA HIS A 70 -9.54 -0.83 -20.58
C HIS A 70 -8.68 0.07 -19.70
N LEU A 71 -7.39 0.18 -20.03
CA LEU A 71 -6.39 0.98 -19.31
C LEU A 71 -6.87 2.42 -19.03
N VAL A 72 -7.48 3.07 -20.01
CA VAL A 72 -8.04 4.42 -19.85
C VAL A 72 -9.12 4.49 -18.77
N THR A 73 -9.89 3.42 -18.58
CA THR A 73 -10.92 3.35 -17.53
C THR A 73 -10.29 3.20 -16.14
N VAL A 74 -9.18 2.46 -16.05
CA VAL A 74 -8.40 2.34 -14.81
C VAL A 74 -7.87 3.72 -14.42
N TYR A 75 -7.17 4.43 -15.31
CA TYR A 75 -6.65 5.76 -15.04
C TYR A 75 -7.74 6.75 -14.63
N ARG A 76 -8.87 6.81 -15.36
CA ARG A 76 -9.99 7.68 -15.01
C ARG A 76 -10.61 7.36 -13.65
N THR A 77 -10.60 6.09 -13.26
CA THR A 77 -11.11 5.68 -11.94
C THR A 77 -10.12 6.08 -10.85
N ILE A 78 -8.83 5.85 -11.05
CA ILE A 78 -7.76 6.28 -10.13
C ILE A 78 -7.77 7.79 -9.93
N ASP A 79 -7.80 8.58 -11.01
CA ASP A 79 -7.85 10.03 -10.93
C ASP A 79 -9.07 10.53 -10.16
N LEU A 80 -10.22 9.87 -10.37
CA LEU A 80 -11.43 10.18 -9.61
C LEU A 80 -11.23 9.91 -8.12
N LEU A 81 -10.69 8.75 -7.75
CA LEU A 81 -10.45 8.37 -6.37
C LEU A 81 -9.44 9.30 -5.68
N LYS A 82 -8.36 9.68 -6.37
CA LYS A 82 -7.39 10.68 -5.90
C LYS A 82 -8.05 12.04 -5.64
N LYS A 83 -8.84 12.55 -6.60
CA LYS A 83 -9.57 13.83 -6.46
C LYS A 83 -10.56 13.81 -5.31
N GLN A 84 -11.09 12.65 -4.96
CA GLN A 84 -12.02 12.46 -3.85
C GLN A 84 -11.28 12.17 -2.51
N GLY A 85 -9.95 12.09 -2.51
CA GLY A 85 -9.17 11.74 -1.34
C GLY A 85 -9.50 10.36 -0.79
N LEU A 86 -9.78 9.40 -1.66
CA LEU A 86 -10.10 8.02 -1.29
C LEU A 86 -8.91 7.09 -1.39
N ILE A 87 -7.91 7.47 -2.16
CA ILE A 87 -6.65 6.74 -2.31
C ILE A 87 -5.48 7.72 -2.31
N ASP A 88 -4.35 7.23 -1.84
CA ASP A 88 -3.04 7.86 -1.99
C ASP A 88 -2.26 7.22 -3.14
N GLU A 89 -1.45 8.03 -3.80
CA GLU A 89 -0.43 7.60 -4.75
C GLU A 89 0.91 7.55 -4.03
N LEU A 90 1.56 6.41 -4.13
CA LEU A 90 2.84 6.14 -3.51
C LEU A 90 3.92 6.00 -4.57
N ASP A 91 4.97 6.77 -4.39
CA ASP A 91 6.19 6.72 -5.19
C ASP A 91 7.23 5.86 -4.44
N LEU A 92 6.93 4.56 -4.30
CA LEU A 92 7.70 3.66 -3.46
C LEU A 92 9.15 3.52 -3.94
N LEU A 93 10.04 4.40 -3.41
CA LEU A 93 11.51 4.38 -3.56
C LEU A 93 12.00 4.03 -4.99
N HIS A 94 11.22 4.40 -6.01
CA HIS A 94 11.52 4.09 -7.42
C HIS A 94 11.90 2.61 -7.65
N LEU A 95 11.18 1.69 -6.97
CA LEU A 95 11.49 0.27 -6.95
C LEU A 95 11.63 -0.36 -8.35
N ARG A 96 10.93 0.17 -9.35
CA ARG A 96 11.03 -0.26 -10.75
C ARG A 96 10.62 0.87 -11.72
N GLY A 97 11.41 1.95 -11.77
CA GLY A 97 11.11 3.07 -12.66
C GLY A 97 9.92 3.91 -12.19
N ASP A 98 9.24 4.60 -13.10
CA ASP A 98 8.15 5.55 -12.81
C ASP A 98 6.81 4.85 -12.47
N ARG A 99 6.83 3.74 -11.73
CA ARG A 99 5.60 3.04 -11.33
C ARG A 99 5.03 3.66 -10.07
N HIS A 100 3.78 4.10 -10.18
CA HIS A 100 2.99 4.59 -9.06
C HIS A 100 2.15 3.45 -8.48
N TYR A 101 2.19 3.32 -7.17
CA TYR A 101 1.36 2.38 -6.43
C TYR A 101 0.20 3.12 -5.78
N TYR A 102 -0.91 2.44 -5.60
CA TYR A 102 -2.12 3.05 -5.04
C TYR A 102 -2.56 2.27 -3.80
N GLU A 103 -2.87 3.01 -2.75
CA GLU A 103 -3.43 2.46 -1.53
C GLU A 103 -4.70 3.21 -1.12
N THR A 104 -5.56 2.52 -0.38
CA THR A 104 -6.71 3.14 0.26
C THR A 104 -6.26 3.87 1.52
N HIS A 105 -6.87 5.03 1.80
CA HIS A 105 -6.64 5.71 3.07
C HIS A 105 -6.97 4.78 4.25
N GLY A 106 -5.95 4.32 4.92
CA GLY A 106 -6.06 3.61 6.19
C GLY A 106 -6.36 4.58 7.36
N PRO A 107 -6.91 4.08 8.46
CA PRO A 107 -7.20 4.91 9.64
C PRO A 107 -5.96 5.35 10.41
N ARG A 108 -4.79 4.82 10.09
CA ARG A 108 -3.51 5.11 10.79
C ARG A 108 -2.40 5.33 9.79
N ASP A 109 -1.51 6.25 10.15
CA ASP A 109 -0.26 6.43 9.45
C ASP A 109 0.65 5.22 9.67
N HIS A 110 1.26 4.73 8.61
CA HIS A 110 2.18 3.61 8.63
C HIS A 110 3.43 3.90 7.81
N ILE A 111 4.43 3.07 8.00
CA ILE A 111 5.70 3.13 7.27
C ILE A 111 5.68 2.03 6.22
N HIS A 112 5.99 2.37 4.98
CA HIS A 112 6.18 1.38 3.92
C HIS A 112 7.59 0.80 3.99
N VAL A 113 7.69 -0.52 4.09
CA VAL A 113 8.97 -1.25 4.09
C VAL A 113 9.05 -2.07 2.81
N ALA A 114 9.95 -1.67 1.91
CA ALA A 114 10.05 -2.21 0.57
C ALA A 114 11.33 -3.00 0.33
N CYS A 115 11.24 -4.17 -0.30
CA CYS A 115 12.40 -4.89 -0.77
C CYS A 115 12.83 -4.38 -2.15
N LEU A 116 14.00 -3.77 -2.22
CA LEU A 116 14.56 -3.20 -3.46
C LEU A 116 14.88 -4.24 -4.55
N ARG A 117 14.87 -5.54 -4.20
CA ARG A 117 15.15 -6.63 -5.15
C ARG A 117 13.88 -7.27 -5.71
N CYS A 118 12.98 -7.74 -4.85
CA CYS A 118 11.76 -8.43 -5.30
C CYS A 118 10.52 -7.54 -5.37
N GLY A 119 10.62 -6.27 -4.92
CA GLY A 119 9.51 -5.32 -4.93
C GLY A 119 8.41 -5.60 -3.89
N LYS A 120 8.63 -6.55 -2.96
CA LYS A 120 7.65 -6.82 -1.90
C LYS A 120 7.56 -5.65 -0.94
N VAL A 121 6.37 -5.09 -0.78
CA VAL A 121 6.08 -4.01 0.17
C VAL A 121 5.32 -4.55 1.36
N ARG A 122 5.60 -4.02 2.55
CA ARG A 122 4.90 -4.31 3.80
C ARG A 122 4.62 -3.02 4.54
N GLU A 123 3.53 -2.97 5.25
CA GLU A 123 3.19 -1.89 6.16
C GLU A 123 3.76 -2.16 7.55
N PHE A 124 4.21 -1.11 8.22
CA PHE A 124 4.74 -1.17 9.56
C PHE A 124 4.19 0.00 10.39
N GLU A 125 3.40 -0.32 11.41
CA GLU A 125 2.93 0.63 12.40
C GLU A 125 3.92 0.75 13.56
N SER A 126 4.21 1.96 14.00
CA SER A 126 5.16 2.19 15.11
C SER A 126 4.73 3.37 15.98
N ARG A 127 4.73 3.15 17.29
CA ARG A 127 4.56 4.24 18.26
C ARG A 127 5.67 5.30 18.17
N LEU A 128 6.87 4.91 17.77
CA LEU A 128 7.97 5.85 17.58
C LEU A 128 7.68 6.82 16.43
N TYR A 129 6.98 6.34 15.41
CA TYR A 129 6.57 7.19 14.29
C TYR A 129 5.55 8.25 14.72
N GLU A 130 4.59 7.87 15.55
CA GLU A 130 3.65 8.81 16.13
C GLU A 130 4.37 9.84 17.01
N GLN A 131 5.28 9.40 17.88
CA GLN A 131 6.08 10.28 18.74
C GLN A 131 6.92 11.26 17.93
N LEU A 132 7.50 10.83 16.79
CA LEU A 132 8.24 11.70 15.89
C LEU A 132 7.34 12.79 15.30
N LYS A 133 6.14 12.47 14.85
CA LYS A 133 5.17 13.46 14.35
C LYS A 133 4.76 14.46 15.42
N GLU A 134 4.52 13.98 16.64
CA GLU A 134 4.22 14.84 17.78
C GLU A 134 5.39 15.77 18.11
N GLN A 135 6.62 15.28 18.08
CA GLN A 135 7.80 16.08 18.28
C GLN A 135 7.93 17.17 17.20
N ILE A 136 7.79 16.80 15.92
CA ILE A 136 7.81 17.75 14.81
C ILE A 136 6.75 18.84 15.01
N ALA A 137 5.53 18.43 15.37
CA ALA A 137 4.44 19.38 15.59
C ALA A 137 4.77 20.39 16.69
N ARG A 138 5.42 19.95 17.77
CA ARG A 138 5.86 20.81 18.88
C ARG A 138 7.02 21.71 18.48
N ASP A 139 8.07 21.12 17.92
CA ASP A 139 9.34 21.82 17.65
C ASP A 139 9.19 22.89 16.56
N PHE A 140 8.29 22.68 15.61
CA PHE A 140 8.00 23.61 14.51
C PHE A 140 6.67 24.36 14.66
N ALA A 141 5.96 24.22 15.78
CA ALA A 141 4.66 24.86 16.03
C ALA A 141 3.67 24.67 14.88
N MET A 142 3.59 23.48 14.29
CA MET A 142 2.79 23.16 13.10
C MET A 142 1.79 22.04 13.36
N LYS A 143 0.67 22.05 12.61
CA LYS A 143 -0.22 20.90 12.54
C LYS A 143 0.28 19.97 11.43
N VAL A 144 0.80 18.79 11.78
CA VAL A 144 1.14 17.76 10.79
C VAL A 144 -0.14 17.26 10.14
N THR A 145 -0.28 17.41 8.83
CA THR A 145 -1.45 16.98 8.06
C THR A 145 -1.14 15.84 7.10
N VAL A 146 0.13 15.67 6.75
CA VAL A 146 0.63 14.59 5.89
C VAL A 146 1.97 14.15 6.43
N SER A 147 2.15 12.84 6.56
CA SER A 147 3.42 12.24 6.93
C SER A 147 3.58 10.95 6.13
N ARG A 148 4.67 10.82 5.40
CA ARG A 148 4.99 9.64 4.58
C ARG A 148 6.40 9.21 4.90
N THR A 149 6.59 7.92 5.16
CA THR A 149 7.91 7.34 5.43
C THR A 149 8.04 6.01 4.71
N GLU A 150 9.15 5.87 4.03
CA GLU A 150 9.51 4.67 3.28
C GLU A 150 10.87 4.17 3.73
N VAL A 151 11.00 2.85 3.86
CA VAL A 151 12.26 2.17 4.20
C VAL A 151 12.55 1.12 3.15
N GLY A 152 13.65 1.29 2.42
CA GLY A 152 14.12 0.33 1.41
C GLY A 152 15.23 -0.55 1.94
N GLY A 153 15.20 -1.84 1.57
CA GLY A 153 16.22 -2.81 1.94
C GLY A 153 16.13 -4.07 1.11
N ILE A 154 16.87 -5.12 1.49
CA ILE A 154 16.81 -6.43 0.86
C ILE A 154 16.19 -7.42 1.86
N CYS A 155 15.09 -8.07 1.49
CA CYS A 155 14.42 -9.03 2.36
C CYS A 155 15.24 -10.32 2.53
N ASN A 156 15.00 -11.06 3.62
CA ASN A 156 15.72 -12.29 3.93
C ASN A 156 15.62 -13.34 2.81
N ASP A 157 14.48 -13.45 2.14
CA ASP A 157 14.29 -14.39 1.03
C ASP A 157 15.26 -14.09 -0.12
N CYS A 158 15.42 -12.80 -0.44
CA CYS A 158 16.37 -12.35 -1.47
C CYS A 158 17.82 -12.50 -1.04
N LEU A 159 18.16 -12.27 0.24
CA LEU A 159 19.49 -12.49 0.77
C LEU A 159 19.86 -13.98 0.80
N ALA A 160 18.89 -14.85 1.15
CA ALA A 160 19.09 -16.30 1.14
C ALA A 160 19.29 -16.87 -0.27
N ALA A 161 18.60 -16.29 -1.26
CA ALA A 161 18.76 -16.69 -2.67
C ALA A 161 20.15 -16.38 -3.22
N GLU A 162 20.83 -15.32 -2.72
CA GLU A 162 22.21 -15.00 -3.09
C GLU A 162 23.23 -16.00 -2.55
N LYS A 163 22.94 -16.60 -1.39
CA LYS A 163 23.86 -17.53 -0.71
C LYS A 163 23.83 -18.95 -1.26
N LYS A 164 22.87 -19.26 -2.16
CA LYS A 164 22.85 -20.54 -2.85
C LYS A 164 23.77 -20.45 -4.06
N PRO A 165 24.97 -21.16 -4.06
CA PRO A 165 25.79 -21.22 -5.26
C PRO A 165 24.98 -21.86 -6.38
N ALA A 166 25.09 -21.31 -7.59
CA ALA A 166 24.54 -21.94 -8.79
C ALA A 166 25.14 -23.34 -8.88
N THR A 167 24.32 -24.35 -8.63
CA THR A 167 24.69 -25.74 -8.90
C THR A 167 24.73 -25.86 -10.41
N GLN A 168 25.95 -26.00 -10.96
CA GLN A 168 26.21 -26.34 -12.36
C GLN A 168 25.72 -27.76 -12.63
#